data_9b42dc3a6bea0477f26699c96aceea6f
#
_entry.id   9b42dc3a6bea0477f26699c96aceea6f
#
_cell.length_a   1.000
_cell.length_b   1.000
_cell.length_c   1.000
_cell.angle_alpha   90.00
_cell.angle_beta   90.00
_cell.angle_gamma   90.00
#
_symmetry.space_group_name_H-M   'P 1'
#
loop_
_entity.id
_entity.type
_entity.pdbx_description
1 polymer ?
#
loop_
_entity_poly.entity_id
_entity_poly.type
_entity_poly.pdbx_seq_one_letter_code
_entity_poly.pdbx_strand_id
1 'polypeptide(L)'
;MQNKELNIFVKDKNNVYTDIHPDFVTGLFEAEGSFSITKKMDNKSKHGISLGLRFKLTMLENESSLLEAIKLFFKCGNMFKGKDGSLSYIVKDIDSINNKIIPHFNNYPLRGTKYLDFISFKEALYIINSKRHLTLEGINEILELSKSMNTHRNIIEEYSPMHTNADNTNYIPINGHYINGFIAGDGCLSFNIKDKNFGRMSLQISQHNDNILLINSIASYFKSPSKVYYHDINSIQLTLSGSKL
;
A
#
# COMPACT_ATOMS: atom_id res chain seq x y z
N MET A 1 -15.36 -23.92 18.63
CA MET A 1 -14.18 -23.01 18.51
C MET A 1 -14.74 -21.62 18.28
N GLN A 2 -14.54 -20.72 19.23
CA GLN A 2 -15.16 -19.38 19.22
C GLN A 2 -14.47 -18.53 18.16
N ASN A 3 -15.27 -18.02 17.21
CA ASN A 3 -14.87 -16.95 16.27
C ASN A 3 -14.60 -15.65 17.06
N LYS A 4 -13.33 -15.44 17.43
CA LYS A 4 -12.86 -14.24 18.14
C LYS A 4 -12.21 -13.20 17.21
N GLU A 5 -12.28 -13.35 15.89
CA GLU A 5 -11.50 -12.56 14.93
C GLU A 5 -12.29 -11.52 14.11
N LEU A 6 -13.52 -11.17 14.50
CA LEU A 6 -14.35 -10.28 13.68
C LEU A 6 -14.52 -8.84 14.22
N ASN A 7 -13.69 -8.39 15.18
CA ASN A 7 -13.65 -6.97 15.54
C ASN A 7 -12.52 -6.26 14.78
N ILE A 8 -12.69 -6.05 13.50
CA ILE A 8 -11.68 -5.45 12.62
C ILE A 8 -11.56 -3.94 12.87
N PHE A 9 -12.63 -3.29 13.39
CA PHE A 9 -12.64 -1.86 13.68
C PHE A 9 -13.50 -1.57 14.90
N VAL A 10 -12.89 -1.08 15.95
CA VAL A 10 -13.61 -0.44 17.05
C VAL A 10 -13.61 1.06 16.78
N LYS A 11 -14.80 1.65 16.56
CA LYS A 11 -14.94 3.10 16.55
C LYS A 11 -15.19 3.57 17.98
N ASP A 12 -14.46 4.61 18.37
CA ASP A 12 -14.74 5.28 19.64
C ASP A 12 -16.06 6.10 19.58
N LYS A 13 -16.44 6.72 20.69
CA LYS A 13 -17.62 7.60 20.79
C LYS A 13 -17.59 8.80 19.84
N ASN A 14 -16.44 9.13 19.27
CA ASN A 14 -16.24 10.21 18.30
C ASN A 14 -16.20 9.68 16.85
N ASN A 15 -16.58 8.41 16.63
CA ASN A 15 -16.58 7.74 15.30
C ASN A 15 -15.18 7.57 14.68
N VAL A 16 -14.11 7.64 15.52
CA VAL A 16 -12.71 7.42 15.10
C VAL A 16 -12.36 5.95 15.30
N TYR A 17 -11.69 5.37 14.31
CA TYR A 17 -11.20 3.99 14.41
C TYR A 17 -10.07 3.92 15.44
N THR A 18 -10.24 3.07 16.45
CA THR A 18 -9.20 2.69 17.41
C THR A 18 -8.80 1.23 17.14
N ASP A 19 -7.57 0.85 17.44
CA ASP A 19 -7.05 -0.52 17.25
C ASP A 19 -7.02 -1.01 15.79
N ILE A 20 -6.37 -0.27 14.92
CA ILE A 20 -6.11 -0.74 13.57
C ILE A 20 -4.99 -1.78 13.59
N HIS A 21 -5.24 -2.96 13.01
CA HIS A 21 -4.23 -3.99 12.89
C HIS A 21 -3.11 -3.54 11.92
N PRO A 22 -1.83 -3.77 12.23
CA PRO A 22 -0.73 -3.33 11.35
C PRO A 22 -0.80 -3.90 9.93
N ASP A 23 -1.20 -5.16 9.75
CA ASP A 23 -1.38 -5.75 8.41
C ASP A 23 -2.50 -5.06 7.62
N PHE A 24 -3.56 -4.54 8.29
CA PHE A 24 -4.56 -3.75 7.62
C PHE A 24 -3.97 -2.44 7.06
N VAL A 25 -3.10 -1.78 7.85
CA VAL A 25 -2.40 -0.56 7.40
C VAL A 25 -1.56 -0.86 6.17
N THR A 26 -0.85 -2.00 6.16
CA THR A 26 -0.04 -2.42 5.01
C THR A 26 -0.93 -2.73 3.79
N GLY A 27 -2.02 -3.48 3.97
CA GLY A 27 -2.94 -3.79 2.87
C GLY A 27 -3.59 -2.54 2.27
N LEU A 28 -4.03 -1.60 3.09
CA LEU A 28 -4.56 -0.31 2.63
C LEU A 28 -3.48 0.51 1.90
N PHE A 29 -2.25 0.51 2.41
CA PHE A 29 -1.14 1.19 1.74
C PHE A 29 -0.75 0.51 0.43
N GLU A 30 -0.85 -0.81 0.33
CA GLU A 30 -0.65 -1.54 -0.93
C GLU A 30 -1.64 -1.07 -2.01
N ALA A 31 -2.90 -0.81 -1.64
CA ALA A 31 -3.90 -0.25 -2.54
C ALA A 31 -3.62 1.23 -2.85
N GLU A 32 -3.72 2.10 -1.87
CA GLU A 32 -3.85 3.56 -2.01
C GLU A 32 -2.58 4.36 -1.69
N GLY A 33 -1.53 3.69 -1.21
CA GLY A 33 -0.30 4.34 -0.78
C GLY A 33 0.71 4.58 -1.90
N SER A 34 1.64 5.47 -1.65
CA SER A 34 2.81 5.67 -2.51
C SER A 34 4.05 6.11 -1.71
N PHE A 35 5.19 5.56 -2.10
CA PHE A 35 6.51 6.07 -1.77
C PHE A 35 7.00 6.94 -2.92
N SER A 36 7.60 8.07 -2.62
CA SER A 36 8.20 8.91 -3.65
C SER A 36 9.42 9.65 -3.15
N ILE A 37 10.36 9.86 -4.05
CA ILE A 37 11.51 10.74 -3.87
C ILE A 37 11.16 12.07 -4.53
N THR A 38 11.29 13.15 -3.79
CA THR A 38 10.96 14.50 -4.28
C THR A 38 12.23 15.28 -4.55
N LYS A 39 12.27 15.94 -5.72
CA LYS A 39 13.34 16.87 -6.11
C LYS A 39 12.79 18.27 -6.13
N LYS A 40 13.53 19.22 -5.55
CA LYS A 40 13.23 20.65 -5.61
C LYS A 40 14.50 21.41 -6.01
N MET A 41 14.33 22.45 -6.80
CA MET A 41 15.39 23.44 -6.98
C MET A 41 15.59 24.21 -5.66
N ASP A 42 16.82 24.28 -5.21
CA ASP A 42 17.19 24.98 -3.97
C ASP A 42 18.53 25.71 -4.15
N ASN A 43 18.44 26.99 -4.39
CA ASN A 43 19.61 27.85 -4.61
C ASN A 43 20.53 27.98 -3.38
N LYS A 44 20.07 27.55 -2.20
CA LYS A 44 20.88 27.49 -0.98
C LYS A 44 21.67 26.20 -0.86
N SER A 45 21.29 25.17 -1.60
CA SER A 45 22.01 23.90 -1.65
C SER A 45 23.28 24.05 -2.50
N LYS A 46 24.38 23.42 -2.06
CA LYS A 46 25.66 23.40 -2.78
C LYS A 46 25.54 22.98 -4.26
N HIS A 47 24.59 22.14 -4.58
CA HIS A 47 24.37 21.61 -5.93
C HIS A 47 23.06 22.10 -6.57
N GLY A 48 22.44 23.16 -6.02
CA GLY A 48 21.21 23.75 -6.54
C GLY A 48 19.96 22.87 -6.41
N ILE A 49 20.04 21.75 -5.69
CA ILE A 49 18.96 20.75 -5.58
C ILE A 49 18.80 20.33 -4.13
N SER A 50 17.56 20.17 -3.68
CA SER A 50 17.18 19.52 -2.43
C SER A 50 16.37 18.26 -2.75
N LEU A 51 16.74 17.16 -2.15
CA LEU A 51 16.05 15.87 -2.25
C LEU A 51 15.30 15.58 -0.95
N GLY A 52 14.13 14.97 -1.06
CA GLY A 52 13.34 14.58 0.10
C GLY A 52 12.57 13.29 -0.17
N LEU A 53 12.16 12.65 0.90
CA LEU A 53 11.33 11.45 0.86
C LEU A 53 9.89 11.81 1.20
N ARG A 54 8.94 11.09 0.60
CA ARG A 54 7.52 11.26 0.88
C ARG A 54 6.83 9.91 0.94
N PHE A 55 6.28 9.62 2.09
CA PHE A 55 5.26 8.58 2.27
C PHE A 55 3.90 9.26 2.18
N LYS A 56 3.02 8.74 1.31
CA LYS A 56 1.71 9.34 1.06
C LYS A 56 0.64 8.25 0.94
N LEU A 57 -0.50 8.49 1.59
CA LEU A 57 -1.74 7.74 1.44
C LEU A 57 -2.84 8.73 1.08
N THR A 58 -3.59 8.47 0.00
CA THR A 58 -4.63 9.41 -0.49
C THR A 58 -5.94 8.65 -0.65
N MET A 59 -7.01 9.25 -0.14
CA MET A 59 -8.38 8.73 -0.23
C MET A 59 -9.36 9.87 -0.49
N LEU A 60 -10.61 9.57 -0.72
CA LEU A 60 -11.66 10.58 -0.79
C LEU A 60 -11.89 11.20 0.59
N GLU A 61 -12.35 12.45 0.64
CA GLU A 61 -12.57 13.18 1.90
C GLU A 61 -13.62 12.52 2.82
N ASN A 62 -14.59 11.79 2.26
CA ASN A 62 -15.57 11.03 3.03
C ASN A 62 -14.93 9.87 3.84
N GLU A 63 -13.71 9.44 3.49
CA GLU A 63 -12.90 8.45 4.22
C GLU A 63 -11.92 9.08 5.23
N SER A 64 -12.13 10.36 5.59
CA SER A 64 -11.25 11.11 6.50
C SER A 64 -11.01 10.40 7.83
N SER A 65 -12.03 9.76 8.39
CA SER A 65 -11.93 9.03 9.65
C SER A 65 -10.91 7.88 9.60
N LEU A 66 -10.80 7.20 8.46
CA LEU A 66 -9.82 6.14 8.27
C LEU A 66 -8.40 6.72 8.15
N LEU A 67 -8.21 7.80 7.39
CA LEU A 67 -6.91 8.47 7.30
C LEU A 67 -6.45 9.07 8.63
N GLU A 68 -7.37 9.62 9.42
CA GLU A 68 -7.07 10.10 10.78
C GLU A 68 -6.61 8.96 11.69
N ALA A 69 -7.25 7.81 11.60
CA ALA A 69 -6.84 6.63 12.35
C ALA A 69 -5.45 6.11 11.92
N ILE A 70 -5.11 6.14 10.63
CA ILE A 70 -3.76 5.84 10.13
C ILE A 70 -2.74 6.85 10.68
N LYS A 71 -3.09 8.15 10.70
CA LYS A 71 -2.23 9.17 11.31
C LYS A 71 -2.02 8.92 12.81
N LEU A 72 -3.06 8.53 13.53
CA LEU A 72 -2.96 8.16 14.96
C LEU A 72 -2.11 6.90 15.17
N PHE A 73 -2.23 5.92 14.28
CA PHE A 73 -1.41 4.71 14.30
C PHE A 73 0.09 5.03 14.19
N PHE A 74 0.50 5.85 13.21
CA PHE A 74 1.90 6.22 13.03
C PHE A 74 2.37 7.33 14.00
N LYS A 75 1.46 8.10 14.58
CA LYS A 75 1.75 9.24 15.48
C LYS A 75 2.73 10.24 14.87
N CYS A 76 2.60 10.53 13.58
CA CYS A 76 3.40 11.50 12.84
C CYS A 76 2.68 11.96 11.57
N GLY A 77 3.32 12.84 10.78
CA GLY A 77 2.79 13.32 9.51
C GLY A 77 1.63 14.30 9.63
N ASN A 78 1.12 14.71 8.48
CA ASN A 78 0.06 15.70 8.37
C ASN A 78 -0.97 15.33 7.30
N MET A 79 -2.18 15.88 7.46
CA MET A 79 -3.27 15.75 6.51
C MET A 79 -3.28 16.95 5.56
N PHE A 80 -3.55 16.72 4.28
CA PHE A 80 -3.65 17.74 3.26
C PHE A 80 -4.87 17.50 2.39
N LYS A 81 -5.73 18.51 2.27
CA LYS A 81 -6.90 18.47 1.42
C LYS A 81 -6.53 18.87 -0.01
N GLY A 82 -6.87 18.03 -0.97
CA GLY A 82 -6.78 18.31 -2.40
C GLY A 82 -7.92 19.20 -2.88
N LYS A 83 -7.73 19.84 -4.04
CA LYS A 83 -8.79 20.65 -4.68
C LYS A 83 -9.87 19.80 -5.34
N ASP A 84 -9.58 18.54 -5.58
CA ASP A 84 -10.42 17.52 -6.22
C ASP A 84 -11.29 16.73 -5.22
N GLY A 85 -11.35 17.16 -3.96
CA GLY A 85 -12.06 16.46 -2.89
C GLY A 85 -11.29 15.27 -2.31
N SER A 86 -10.03 15.10 -2.68
CA SER A 86 -9.13 14.11 -2.06
C SER A 86 -8.59 14.60 -0.72
N LEU A 87 -8.26 13.65 0.16
CA LEU A 87 -7.55 13.88 1.39
C LEU A 87 -6.30 13.01 1.42
N SER A 88 -5.15 13.61 1.70
CA SER A 88 -3.87 12.91 1.74
C SER A 88 -3.25 12.97 3.12
N TYR A 89 -2.86 11.81 3.65
CA TYR A 89 -1.95 11.70 4.79
C TYR A 89 -0.52 11.61 4.26
N ILE A 90 0.37 12.49 4.73
CA ILE A 90 1.74 12.63 4.21
C ILE A 90 2.74 12.69 5.35
N VAL A 91 3.79 11.87 5.26
CA VAL A 91 4.99 11.94 6.10
C VAL A 91 6.19 12.32 5.24
N LYS A 92 6.91 13.37 5.61
CA LYS A 92 8.11 13.88 4.91
C LYS A 92 9.30 14.02 5.84
N ASP A 93 9.05 14.02 7.12
CA ASP A 93 10.08 14.14 8.15
C ASP A 93 10.92 12.87 8.17
N ILE A 94 12.25 13.04 8.01
CA ILE A 94 13.19 11.92 7.90
C ILE A 94 13.22 11.07 9.16
N ASP A 95 13.15 11.69 10.34
CA ASP A 95 13.16 10.96 11.61
C ASP A 95 11.90 10.12 11.77
N SER A 96 10.72 10.65 11.38
CA SER A 96 9.47 9.90 11.38
C SER A 96 9.49 8.76 10.36
N ILE A 97 10.03 8.99 9.16
CA ILE A 97 10.20 7.94 8.14
C ILE A 97 11.10 6.84 8.68
N ASN A 98 12.27 7.19 9.21
CA ASN A 98 13.26 6.25 9.73
C ASN A 98 12.74 5.42 10.93
N ASN A 99 12.06 6.08 11.88
CA ASN A 99 11.71 5.46 13.15
C ASN A 99 10.30 4.87 13.22
N LYS A 100 9.42 5.18 12.24
CA LYS A 100 8.01 4.74 12.26
C LYS A 100 7.60 4.06 10.96
N ILE A 101 7.87 4.67 9.80
CA ILE A 101 7.43 4.13 8.51
C ILE A 101 8.26 2.91 8.12
N ILE A 102 9.58 3.03 8.10
CA ILE A 102 10.47 1.91 7.72
C ILE A 102 10.31 0.69 8.63
N PRO A 103 10.29 0.82 9.98
CA PRO A 103 10.06 -0.31 10.88
C PRO A 103 8.72 -1.00 10.66
N HIS A 104 7.67 -0.22 10.35
CA HIS A 104 6.36 -0.81 10.06
C HIS A 104 6.43 -1.79 8.89
N PHE A 105 6.91 -1.34 7.71
CA PHE A 105 6.97 -2.18 6.52
C PHE A 105 8.07 -3.26 6.55
N ASN A 106 9.08 -3.13 7.41
CA ASN A 106 10.00 -4.23 7.69
C ASN A 106 9.31 -5.37 8.47
N ASN A 107 8.40 -5.04 9.42
CA ASN A 107 7.69 -6.02 10.24
C ASN A 107 6.39 -6.54 9.58
N TYR A 108 5.74 -5.71 8.77
CA TYR A 108 4.50 -5.98 8.05
C TYR A 108 4.70 -5.68 6.58
N PRO A 109 5.36 -6.57 5.82
CA PRO A 109 5.84 -6.28 4.49
C PRO A 109 4.72 -6.18 3.45
N LEU A 110 4.92 -5.30 2.47
CA LEU A 110 4.14 -5.22 1.25
C LEU A 110 4.25 -6.53 0.45
N ARG A 111 3.22 -6.86 -0.31
CA ARG A 111 3.12 -8.13 -1.05
C ARG A 111 3.06 -7.96 -2.56
N GLY A 112 2.74 -6.78 -3.03
CA GLY A 112 2.71 -6.42 -4.44
C GLY A 112 3.97 -5.68 -4.89
N THR A 113 3.92 -5.16 -6.10
CA THR A 113 5.03 -4.44 -6.75
C THR A 113 5.48 -3.19 -5.99
N LYS A 114 4.62 -2.64 -5.15
CA LYS A 114 4.93 -1.50 -4.27
C LYS A 114 6.05 -1.79 -3.26
N TYR A 115 6.33 -3.07 -3.00
CA TYR A 115 7.50 -3.47 -2.24
C TYR A 115 8.81 -3.01 -2.87
N LEU A 116 8.91 -3.04 -4.19
CA LEU A 116 10.12 -2.56 -4.89
C LEU A 116 10.31 -1.05 -4.69
N ASP A 117 9.20 -0.30 -4.68
CA ASP A 117 9.27 1.14 -4.36
C ASP A 117 9.72 1.36 -2.91
N PHE A 118 9.27 0.50 -1.98
CA PHE A 118 9.72 0.55 -0.60
C PHE A 118 11.23 0.29 -0.47
N ILE A 119 11.79 -0.67 -1.21
CA ILE A 119 13.24 -0.94 -1.22
C ILE A 119 14.01 0.28 -1.73
N SER A 120 13.61 0.85 -2.89
CA SER A 120 14.25 2.06 -3.43
C SER A 120 14.13 3.25 -2.47
N PHE A 121 12.99 3.40 -1.80
CA PHE A 121 12.75 4.44 -0.79
C PHE A 121 13.65 4.27 0.44
N LYS A 122 13.82 3.03 0.92
CA LYS A 122 14.68 2.68 2.04
C LYS A 122 16.17 2.93 1.72
N GLU A 123 16.59 2.63 0.51
CA GLU A 123 17.94 2.89 0.06
C GLU A 123 18.23 4.39 -0.05
N ALA A 124 17.31 5.16 -0.61
CA ALA A 124 17.41 6.62 -0.64
C ALA A 124 17.49 7.21 0.80
N LEU A 125 16.73 6.66 1.76
CA LEU A 125 16.83 7.06 3.16
C LEU A 125 18.23 6.76 3.73
N TYR A 126 18.81 5.60 3.41
CA TYR A 126 20.17 5.27 3.83
C TYR A 126 21.20 6.28 3.31
N ILE A 127 21.12 6.66 2.02
CA ILE A 127 21.98 7.68 1.42
C ILE A 127 21.80 9.03 2.11
N ILE A 128 20.57 9.40 2.49
CA ILE A 128 20.28 10.65 3.22
C ILE A 128 20.86 10.59 4.63
N ASN A 129 20.66 9.52 5.38
CA ASN A 129 21.14 9.36 6.75
C ASN A 129 22.68 9.37 6.83
N SER A 130 23.35 8.78 5.83
CA SER A 130 24.81 8.82 5.70
C SER A 130 25.37 10.15 5.17
N LYS A 131 24.50 11.14 4.93
CA LYS A 131 24.83 12.47 4.36
C LYS A 131 25.45 12.41 2.96
N ARG A 132 25.46 11.27 2.28
CA ARG A 132 25.95 11.12 0.91
C ARG A 132 25.12 11.94 -0.09
N HIS A 133 23.85 12.21 0.20
CA HIS A 133 22.99 13.10 -0.58
C HIS A 133 23.50 14.55 -0.68
N LEU A 134 24.58 14.92 0.04
CA LEU A 134 25.25 16.22 -0.04
C LEU A 134 26.38 16.21 -1.11
N THR A 135 26.66 15.09 -1.75
CA THR A 135 27.62 14.92 -2.84
C THR A 135 26.87 14.73 -4.17
N LEU A 136 27.51 15.06 -5.30
CA LEU A 136 26.93 14.83 -6.63
C LEU A 136 26.64 13.36 -6.89
N GLU A 137 27.53 12.47 -6.44
CA GLU A 137 27.36 11.01 -6.57
C GLU A 137 26.10 10.55 -5.83
N GLY A 138 25.95 10.87 -4.56
CA GLY A 138 24.79 10.48 -3.78
C GLY A 138 23.48 11.11 -4.28
N ILE A 139 23.52 12.35 -4.81
CA ILE A 139 22.38 12.95 -5.49
C ILE A 139 21.99 12.12 -6.71
N ASN A 140 22.95 11.75 -7.56
CA ASN A 140 22.69 10.97 -8.76
C ASN A 140 22.16 9.57 -8.41
N GLU A 141 22.71 8.89 -7.41
CA GLU A 141 22.21 7.61 -6.92
C GLU A 141 20.72 7.71 -6.53
N ILE A 142 20.36 8.72 -5.74
CA ILE A 142 18.95 8.91 -5.33
C ILE A 142 18.06 9.22 -6.54
N LEU A 143 18.53 9.97 -7.51
CA LEU A 143 17.78 10.27 -8.72
C LEU A 143 17.57 9.01 -9.60
N GLU A 144 18.55 8.12 -9.69
CA GLU A 144 18.38 6.83 -10.37
C GLU A 144 17.35 5.94 -9.66
N LEU A 145 17.39 5.86 -8.32
CA LEU A 145 16.36 5.16 -7.54
C LEU A 145 14.96 5.74 -7.84
N SER A 146 14.85 7.07 -7.94
CA SER A 146 13.56 7.72 -8.25
C SER A 146 13.01 7.35 -9.63
N LYS A 147 13.88 7.14 -10.63
CA LYS A 147 13.47 6.73 -11.99
C LYS A 147 12.91 5.31 -12.04
N SER A 148 13.32 4.45 -11.11
CA SER A 148 12.86 3.06 -11.04
C SER A 148 11.63 2.87 -10.15
N MET A 149 10.97 3.94 -9.71
CA MET A 149 9.82 3.88 -8.79
C MET A 149 8.50 4.15 -9.50
N ASN A 150 7.43 3.60 -8.95
CA ASN A 150 6.04 3.79 -9.38
C ASN A 150 5.85 3.40 -10.87
N THR A 151 5.18 4.24 -11.64
CA THR A 151 4.85 4.00 -13.07
C THR A 151 6.07 4.02 -14.00
N HIS A 152 7.24 4.40 -13.51
CA HIS A 152 8.47 4.43 -14.31
C HIS A 152 9.24 3.11 -14.31
N ARG A 153 8.77 2.13 -13.55
CA ARG A 153 9.40 0.82 -13.45
C ARG A 153 9.06 -0.05 -14.66
N ASN A 154 10.08 -0.47 -15.38
CA ASN A 154 9.94 -1.60 -16.29
C ASN A 154 10.10 -2.88 -15.47
N ILE A 155 9.01 -3.58 -15.23
CA ILE A 155 9.06 -4.88 -14.53
C ILE A 155 9.55 -5.91 -15.53
N ILE A 156 10.80 -6.29 -15.40
CA ILE A 156 11.40 -7.42 -16.10
C ILE A 156 11.05 -8.68 -15.28
N GLU A 157 10.81 -9.79 -15.94
CA GLU A 157 10.19 -11.06 -15.56
C GLU A 157 10.57 -11.72 -14.21
N GLU A 158 11.48 -11.18 -13.42
CA GLU A 158 12.03 -11.84 -12.22
C GLU A 158 11.42 -11.37 -10.89
N TYR A 159 10.37 -10.57 -10.89
CA TYR A 159 9.78 -10.15 -9.63
C TYR A 159 8.89 -11.24 -9.03
N SER A 160 9.43 -11.97 -8.06
CA SER A 160 8.61 -12.73 -7.12
C SER A 160 8.25 -11.82 -5.94
N PRO A 161 6.98 -11.38 -5.78
CA PRO A 161 6.55 -10.54 -4.66
C PRO A 161 6.56 -11.30 -3.33
N MET A 162 6.78 -12.59 -3.41
CA MET A 162 6.94 -13.39 -2.22
C MET A 162 8.39 -13.32 -1.81
N HIS A 163 8.65 -12.75 -0.65
CA HIS A 163 9.91 -12.88 0.04
C HIS A 163 10.19 -14.36 0.30
N THR A 164 10.47 -15.10 -0.73
CA THR A 164 11.22 -16.32 -0.61
C THR A 164 12.65 -15.86 -0.40
N ASN A 165 13.12 -15.88 0.86
CA ASN A 165 14.52 -16.14 1.04
C ASN A 165 14.85 -17.34 0.14
N ALA A 166 16.05 -17.40 -0.43
CA ALA A 166 16.51 -18.48 -1.31
C ALA A 166 16.16 -19.90 -0.81
N ASP A 167 15.79 -20.03 0.45
CA ASP A 167 15.46 -21.28 1.16
C ASP A 167 13.94 -21.54 1.29
N ASN A 168 13.05 -20.76 0.72
CA ASN A 168 11.58 -20.93 0.83
C ASN A 168 11.01 -20.98 2.29
N THR A 169 11.80 -20.67 3.30
CA THR A 169 11.48 -20.94 4.72
C THR A 169 10.75 -19.81 5.44
N ASN A 170 10.67 -18.59 4.86
CA ASN A 170 10.06 -17.42 5.49
C ASN A 170 8.89 -16.82 4.69
N TYR A 171 8.10 -17.65 4.04
CA TYR A 171 6.83 -17.21 3.47
C TYR A 171 5.89 -16.80 4.61
N ILE A 172 5.62 -15.51 4.74
CA ILE A 172 4.56 -15.02 5.62
C ILE A 172 3.26 -15.04 4.82
N PRO A 173 2.31 -15.94 5.11
CA PRO A 173 1.07 -16.03 4.36
C PRO A 173 0.29 -14.73 4.47
N ILE A 174 -0.45 -14.40 3.40
CA ILE A 174 -1.39 -13.30 3.42
C ILE A 174 -2.50 -13.61 4.44
N ASN A 175 -2.90 -12.63 5.23
CA ASN A 175 -3.93 -12.80 6.26
C ASN A 175 -5.14 -11.91 6.01
N GLY A 176 -6.24 -12.17 6.74
CA GLY A 176 -7.49 -11.45 6.58
C GLY A 176 -7.39 -9.95 6.87
N HIS A 177 -6.52 -9.52 7.78
CA HIS A 177 -6.32 -8.10 8.08
C HIS A 177 -5.70 -7.37 6.89
N TYR A 178 -4.66 -7.93 6.28
CA TYR A 178 -4.06 -7.38 5.08
C TYR A 178 -5.07 -7.29 3.93
N ILE A 179 -5.81 -8.39 3.68
CA ILE A 179 -6.82 -8.44 2.62
C ILE A 179 -7.90 -7.39 2.84
N ASN A 180 -8.38 -7.22 4.08
CA ASN A 180 -9.39 -6.21 4.40
C ASN A 180 -8.87 -4.79 4.16
N GLY A 181 -7.61 -4.50 4.50
CA GLY A 181 -6.99 -3.24 4.19
C GLY A 181 -6.89 -2.99 2.68
N PHE A 182 -6.49 -4.01 1.93
CA PHE A 182 -6.40 -3.96 0.48
C PHE A 182 -7.77 -3.74 -0.18
N ILE A 183 -8.80 -4.47 0.27
CA ILE A 183 -10.19 -4.31 -0.20
C ILE A 183 -10.75 -2.92 0.13
N ALA A 184 -10.38 -2.35 1.26
CA ALA A 184 -10.84 -1.00 1.63
C ALA A 184 -10.36 0.08 0.64
N GLY A 185 -9.22 -0.14 -0.07
CA GLY A 185 -8.77 0.74 -1.15
C GLY A 185 -9.31 0.31 -2.52
N ASP A 186 -8.95 -0.89 -2.98
CA ASP A 186 -9.17 -1.35 -4.36
C ASP A 186 -10.36 -2.32 -4.52
N GLY A 187 -11.11 -2.61 -3.46
CA GLY A 187 -12.24 -3.53 -3.50
C GLY A 187 -13.55 -2.85 -3.87
N CYS A 188 -14.34 -3.52 -4.71
CA CYS A 188 -15.71 -3.13 -5.03
C CYS A 188 -16.67 -4.24 -4.61
N LEU A 189 -17.57 -3.94 -3.66
CA LEU A 189 -18.66 -4.83 -3.26
C LEU A 189 -19.92 -4.49 -4.04
N SER A 190 -20.52 -5.48 -4.68
CA SER A 190 -21.78 -5.33 -5.38
C SER A 190 -22.80 -6.38 -4.92
N PHE A 191 -24.06 -5.99 -4.92
CA PHE A 191 -25.18 -6.86 -4.59
C PHE A 191 -26.21 -6.77 -5.71
N ASN A 192 -26.49 -7.90 -6.37
CA ASN A 192 -27.45 -8.00 -7.45
C ASN A 192 -28.62 -8.89 -7.03
N ILE A 193 -29.85 -8.35 -7.07
CA ILE A 193 -31.08 -9.10 -6.85
C ILE A 193 -31.58 -9.59 -8.21
N LYS A 194 -31.57 -10.91 -8.45
CA LYS A 194 -32.09 -11.50 -9.69
C LYS A 194 -33.59 -11.75 -9.65
N ASP A 195 -34.12 -12.21 -8.51
CA ASP A 195 -35.53 -12.53 -8.29
C ASP A 195 -35.91 -12.19 -6.85
N LYS A 196 -37.22 -12.17 -6.54
CA LYS A 196 -37.73 -11.80 -5.19
C LYS A 196 -37.08 -12.58 -4.02
N ASN A 197 -36.44 -13.72 -4.30
CA ASN A 197 -35.87 -14.64 -3.30
C ASN A 197 -34.39 -14.95 -3.53
N PHE A 198 -33.70 -14.32 -4.48
CA PHE A 198 -32.31 -14.66 -4.81
C PHE A 198 -31.46 -13.41 -5.03
N GLY A 199 -30.56 -13.16 -4.09
CA GLY A 199 -29.55 -12.14 -4.19
C GLY A 199 -28.15 -12.75 -4.38
N ARG A 200 -27.31 -12.11 -5.19
CA ARG A 200 -25.93 -12.49 -5.39
C ARG A 200 -25.01 -11.35 -4.95
N MET A 201 -24.15 -11.65 -3.99
CA MET A 201 -23.08 -10.75 -3.59
C MET A 201 -21.82 -11.05 -4.37
N SER A 202 -21.10 -10.02 -4.80
CA SER A 202 -19.78 -10.18 -5.40
C SER A 202 -18.80 -9.13 -4.88
N LEU A 203 -17.56 -9.57 -4.69
CA LEU A 203 -16.41 -8.74 -4.43
C LEU A 203 -15.55 -8.74 -5.69
N GLN A 204 -15.24 -7.56 -6.21
CA GLN A 204 -14.34 -7.37 -7.33
C GLN A 204 -13.09 -6.61 -6.87
N ILE A 205 -11.93 -7.04 -7.32
CA ILE A 205 -10.64 -6.39 -7.08
C ILE A 205 -9.97 -6.25 -8.44
N SER A 206 -9.65 -5.02 -8.83
CA SER A 206 -8.94 -4.72 -10.10
C SER A 206 -7.57 -4.16 -9.79
N GLN A 207 -6.55 -4.64 -10.51
CA GLN A 207 -5.15 -4.24 -10.33
C GLN A 207 -4.40 -4.22 -11.65
N HIS A 208 -3.24 -3.56 -11.66
CA HIS A 208 -2.30 -3.72 -12.76
C HIS A 208 -1.81 -5.17 -12.84
N ASN A 209 -1.57 -5.68 -14.05
CA ASN A 209 -1.17 -7.07 -14.28
C ASN A 209 0.13 -7.46 -13.57
N ASP A 210 1.01 -6.52 -13.28
CA ASP A 210 2.24 -6.74 -12.50
C ASP A 210 1.96 -7.28 -11.09
N ASN A 211 0.75 -7.08 -10.56
CA ASN A 211 0.30 -7.58 -9.26
C ASN A 211 -0.40 -8.95 -9.34
N ILE A 212 -0.23 -9.71 -10.45
CA ILE A 212 -0.89 -11.00 -10.66
C ILE A 212 -0.65 -11.99 -9.51
N LEU A 213 0.56 -12.02 -8.95
CA LEU A 213 0.90 -12.93 -7.85
C LEU A 213 0.20 -12.54 -6.54
N LEU A 214 0.09 -11.24 -6.25
CA LEU A 214 -0.69 -10.74 -5.12
C LEU A 214 -2.17 -11.13 -5.26
N ILE A 215 -2.77 -10.89 -6.42
CA ILE A 215 -4.17 -11.19 -6.68
C ILE A 215 -4.45 -12.70 -6.62
N ASN A 216 -3.54 -13.54 -7.13
CA ASN A 216 -3.63 -15.01 -6.99
C ASN A 216 -3.52 -15.46 -5.53
N SER A 217 -2.70 -14.80 -4.70
CA SER A 217 -2.59 -15.07 -3.27
C SER A 217 -3.89 -14.73 -2.54
N ILE A 218 -4.54 -13.61 -2.89
CA ILE A 218 -5.86 -13.23 -2.36
C ILE A 218 -6.93 -14.26 -2.78
N ALA A 219 -6.95 -14.66 -4.06
CA ALA A 219 -7.89 -15.69 -4.55
C ALA A 219 -7.72 -17.02 -3.79
N SER A 220 -6.48 -17.43 -3.56
CA SER A 220 -6.14 -18.66 -2.81
C SER A 220 -6.59 -18.59 -1.36
N TYR A 221 -6.45 -17.44 -0.70
CA TYR A 221 -6.93 -17.22 0.68
C TYR A 221 -8.43 -17.51 0.81
N PHE A 222 -9.22 -17.04 -0.13
CA PHE A 222 -10.67 -17.29 -0.15
C PHE A 222 -11.07 -18.70 -0.56
N LYS A 223 -10.10 -19.56 -0.93
CA LYS A 223 -10.36 -20.93 -1.42
C LYS A 223 -11.44 -20.96 -2.52
N SER A 224 -11.54 -19.90 -3.28
CA SER A 224 -12.55 -19.76 -4.31
C SER A 224 -12.07 -20.37 -5.63
N PRO A 225 -12.93 -21.08 -6.38
CA PRO A 225 -12.64 -21.48 -7.75
C PRO A 225 -12.60 -20.29 -8.72
N SER A 226 -12.75 -19.06 -8.20
CA SER A 226 -12.76 -17.84 -8.99
C SER A 226 -11.43 -17.67 -9.71
N LYS A 227 -11.53 -17.34 -10.98
CA LYS A 227 -10.36 -17.11 -11.83
C LYS A 227 -10.02 -15.61 -11.80
N VAL A 228 -8.74 -15.31 -11.85
CA VAL A 228 -8.26 -13.99 -12.19
C VAL A 228 -8.38 -13.83 -13.70
N TYR A 229 -9.03 -12.77 -14.14
CA TYR A 229 -9.24 -12.48 -15.56
C TYR A 229 -8.39 -11.30 -15.97
N TYR A 230 -7.77 -11.35 -17.15
CA TYR A 230 -7.22 -10.18 -17.80
C TYR A 230 -8.39 -9.35 -18.33
N HIS A 231 -8.55 -8.12 -17.81
CA HIS A 231 -9.60 -7.21 -18.25
C HIS A 231 -9.16 -6.45 -19.51
N ASP A 232 -7.88 -6.08 -19.56
CA ASP A 232 -7.20 -5.50 -20.71
C ASP A 232 -5.70 -5.85 -20.68
N ILE A 233 -4.89 -5.24 -21.56
CA ILE A 233 -3.46 -5.52 -21.70
C ILE A 233 -2.65 -5.23 -20.42
N ASN A 234 -3.16 -4.34 -19.56
CA ASN A 234 -2.46 -3.85 -18.37
C ASN A 234 -3.22 -4.12 -17.07
N SER A 235 -4.43 -4.66 -17.11
CA SER A 235 -5.24 -4.87 -15.92
C SER A 235 -5.76 -6.28 -15.76
N ILE A 236 -5.79 -6.71 -14.51
CA ILE A 236 -6.35 -7.99 -14.06
C ILE A 236 -7.48 -7.72 -13.07
N GLN A 237 -8.46 -8.63 -13.07
CA GLN A 237 -9.58 -8.58 -12.16
C GLN A 237 -9.83 -9.94 -11.50
N LEU A 238 -9.95 -9.92 -10.18
CA LEU A 238 -10.47 -11.02 -9.39
C LEU A 238 -11.94 -10.73 -9.06
N THR A 239 -12.83 -11.68 -9.37
CA THR A 239 -14.23 -11.61 -8.96
C THR A 239 -14.57 -12.81 -8.09
N LEU A 240 -14.88 -12.55 -6.82
CA LEU A 240 -15.38 -13.53 -5.87
C LEU A 240 -16.89 -13.37 -5.79
N SER A 241 -17.65 -14.44 -6.01
CA SER A 241 -19.10 -14.39 -5.93
C SER A 241 -19.65 -15.60 -5.18
N GLY A 242 -20.60 -15.37 -4.28
CA GLY A 242 -21.29 -16.39 -3.50
C GLY A 242 -22.81 -16.30 -3.67
N SER A 243 -23.46 -17.46 -3.77
CA SER A 243 -24.91 -17.59 -3.75
C SER A 243 -25.42 -18.08 -2.39
N LYS A 244 -24.53 -18.32 -1.43
CA LYS A 244 -24.85 -18.70 -0.04
C LYS A 244 -24.03 -17.81 0.88
N LEU A 245 -24.69 -16.91 1.54
CA LEU A 245 -24.28 -16.34 2.83
C LEU A 245 -24.85 -17.22 3.92
#